data_bec48f0b27bf361b305f4a039b077f66
#
_entry.id   bec48f0b27bf361b305f4a039b077f66
#
_cell.length_a   1.000
_cell.length_b   1.000
_cell.length_c   1.000
_cell.angle_alpha   90.00
_cell.angle_beta   90.00
_cell.angle_gamma   90.00
#
_symmetry.space_group_name_H-M   'P 1'
#
loop_
_entity.id
_entity.type
_entity.pdbx_description
1 polymer ?
#
loop_
_entity_poly.entity_id
_entity_poly.type
_entity_poly.pdbx_seq_one_letter_code
_entity_poly.pdbx_strand_id
1 'polypeptide(L)'
;KVSCKAAWVFEFVCAEYLYAIVPYLNTFTSNLKKIHFDSAIRPVAKVCGFIATDYYSKKPNTLQNTLSPIHKEFIVEACFDWLISDHKVAPKVYSMETLYLFGKDSNWIHTELALILEQDFSKQSAGFKARAKQTLKKIKKNKL
;
A
#
# COMPACT_ATOMS: atom_id res chain seq x y z
N LYS A 1 -20.54 2.09 -6.20
CA LYS A 1 -20.34 0.83 -5.47
C LYS A 1 -19.48 -0.11 -6.31
N VAL A 2 -18.21 -0.24 -5.93
CA VAL A 2 -17.29 -1.13 -6.65
C VAL A 2 -17.61 -2.57 -6.21
N SER A 3 -18.03 -3.41 -7.15
CA SER A 3 -18.24 -4.83 -6.84
C SER A 3 -16.89 -5.52 -6.61
N CYS A 4 -16.90 -6.60 -5.83
CA CYS A 4 -15.68 -7.38 -5.59
C CYS A 4 -15.09 -7.93 -6.88
N LYS A 5 -15.94 -8.33 -7.82
CA LYS A 5 -15.51 -8.80 -9.14
C LYS A 5 -14.81 -7.71 -9.94
N ALA A 6 -15.33 -6.48 -9.92
CA ALA A 6 -14.71 -5.36 -10.60
C ALA A 6 -13.33 -5.06 -10.03
N ALA A 7 -13.18 -5.12 -8.70
CA ALA A 7 -11.90 -4.91 -8.04
C ALA A 7 -10.87 -5.99 -8.43
N TRP A 8 -11.29 -7.24 -8.54
CA TRP A 8 -10.43 -8.34 -8.97
C TRP A 8 -9.98 -8.19 -10.41
N VAL A 9 -10.91 -7.81 -11.32
CA VAL A 9 -10.56 -7.53 -12.72
C VAL A 9 -9.57 -6.38 -12.80
N PHE A 10 -9.79 -5.34 -12.02
CA PHE A 10 -8.91 -4.18 -11.95
C PHE A 10 -7.50 -4.56 -11.50
N GLU A 11 -7.38 -5.39 -10.44
CA GLU A 11 -6.08 -5.92 -10.01
C GLU A 11 -5.38 -6.67 -11.13
N PHE A 12 -6.10 -7.55 -11.82
CA PHE A 12 -5.57 -8.35 -12.92
C PHE A 12 -5.04 -7.45 -14.05
N VAL A 13 -5.83 -6.46 -14.47
CA VAL A 13 -5.42 -5.52 -15.52
C VAL A 13 -4.17 -4.75 -15.10
N CYS A 14 -4.13 -4.26 -13.86
CA CYS A 14 -2.98 -3.51 -13.36
C CYS A 14 -1.72 -4.37 -13.21
N ALA A 15 -1.88 -5.66 -12.93
CA ALA A 15 -0.74 -6.58 -12.88
C ALA A 15 -0.07 -6.76 -14.24
N GLU A 16 -0.87 -6.77 -15.31
CA GLU A 16 -0.38 -6.93 -16.68
C GLU A 16 0.01 -5.60 -17.35
N TYR A 17 -0.78 -4.55 -17.10
CA TYR A 17 -0.66 -3.25 -17.75
C TYR A 17 -0.82 -2.12 -16.73
N LEU A 18 0.16 -1.96 -15.84
CA LEU A 18 0.06 -1.00 -14.73
C LEU A 18 -0.20 0.43 -15.22
N TYR A 19 0.41 0.84 -16.33
CA TYR A 19 0.28 2.20 -16.81
C TYR A 19 -1.11 2.55 -17.37
N ALA A 20 -1.99 1.55 -17.52
CA ALA A 20 -3.40 1.82 -17.83
C ALA A 20 -4.08 2.64 -16.73
N ILE A 21 -3.54 2.63 -15.49
CA ILE A 21 -4.10 3.40 -14.39
C ILE A 21 -3.74 4.90 -14.46
N VAL A 22 -2.70 5.27 -15.21
CA VAL A 22 -2.18 6.65 -15.21
C VAL A 22 -3.26 7.71 -15.46
N PRO A 23 -4.15 7.58 -16.47
CA PRO A 23 -5.20 8.57 -16.68
C PRO A 23 -6.24 8.62 -15.56
N TYR A 24 -6.28 7.61 -14.70
CA TYR A 24 -7.29 7.44 -13.64
C TYR A 24 -6.71 7.62 -12.23
N LEU A 25 -5.46 8.06 -12.09
CA LEU A 25 -4.81 8.19 -10.78
C LEU A 25 -5.61 9.08 -9.82
N ASN A 26 -6.15 10.20 -10.29
CA ASN A 26 -6.96 11.08 -9.45
C ASN A 26 -8.20 10.35 -8.93
N THR A 27 -8.94 9.70 -9.82
CA THR A 27 -10.16 8.97 -9.47
C THR A 27 -9.85 7.78 -8.56
N PHE A 28 -8.81 7.02 -8.88
CA PHE A 28 -8.43 5.86 -8.10
C PHE A 28 -8.03 6.25 -6.67
N THR A 29 -7.08 7.17 -6.53
CA THR A 29 -6.53 7.53 -5.23
C THR A 29 -7.54 8.26 -4.34
N SER A 30 -8.34 9.15 -4.91
CA SER A 30 -9.33 9.91 -4.13
C SER A 30 -10.50 9.05 -3.64
N ASN A 31 -10.71 7.86 -4.20
CA ASN A 31 -11.80 6.96 -3.82
C ASN A 31 -11.35 5.78 -2.93
N LEU A 32 -10.07 5.67 -2.59
CA LEU A 32 -9.56 4.54 -1.81
C LEU A 32 -10.29 4.36 -0.48
N LYS A 33 -10.54 5.43 0.24
CA LYS A 33 -11.22 5.39 1.53
C LYS A 33 -12.69 5.00 1.47
N LYS A 34 -13.31 5.06 0.29
CA LYS A 34 -14.70 4.70 0.11
C LYS A 34 -14.92 3.20 -0.03
N ILE A 35 -13.85 2.43 -0.09
CA ILE A 35 -13.91 0.97 -0.25
C ILE A 35 -13.89 0.33 1.13
N HIS A 36 -14.98 -0.38 1.48
CA HIS A 36 -15.17 -0.94 2.83
C HIS A 36 -15.18 -2.46 2.90
N PHE A 37 -15.45 -3.15 1.78
CA PHE A 37 -15.52 -4.61 1.77
C PHE A 37 -14.13 -5.23 1.68
N ASP A 38 -13.80 -6.16 2.58
CA ASP A 38 -12.50 -6.85 2.60
C ASP A 38 -12.14 -7.45 1.25
N SER A 39 -13.11 -8.05 0.57
CA SER A 39 -12.91 -8.66 -0.74
C SER A 39 -12.58 -7.67 -1.84
N ALA A 40 -12.93 -6.39 -1.67
CA ALA A 40 -12.54 -5.31 -2.58
C ALA A 40 -11.25 -4.60 -2.12
N ILE A 41 -11.03 -4.51 -0.81
CA ILE A 41 -9.83 -3.86 -0.25
C ILE A 41 -8.56 -4.63 -0.65
N ARG A 42 -8.60 -5.96 -0.57
CA ARG A 42 -7.43 -6.79 -0.90
C ARG A 42 -6.85 -6.50 -2.30
N PRO A 43 -7.63 -6.58 -3.38
CA PRO A 43 -7.09 -6.28 -4.72
C PRO A 43 -6.66 -4.83 -4.87
N VAL A 44 -7.39 -3.88 -4.27
CA VAL A 44 -7.05 -2.46 -4.35
C VAL A 44 -5.75 -2.16 -3.58
N ALA A 45 -5.57 -2.73 -2.41
CA ALA A 45 -4.32 -2.60 -1.65
C ALA A 45 -3.13 -3.18 -2.43
N LYS A 46 -3.35 -4.27 -3.15
CA LYS A 46 -2.33 -4.87 -4.00
C LYS A 46 -1.95 -3.96 -5.17
N VAL A 47 -2.92 -3.29 -5.78
CA VAL A 47 -2.65 -2.29 -6.84
C VAL A 47 -1.83 -1.13 -6.31
N CYS A 48 -2.12 -0.64 -5.10
CA CYS A 48 -1.28 0.39 -4.46
C CYS A 48 0.16 -0.09 -4.31
N GLY A 49 0.37 -1.36 -4.00
CA GLY A 49 1.69 -1.99 -3.95
C GLY A 49 2.39 -2.01 -5.30
N PHE A 50 1.67 -2.32 -6.37
CA PHE A 50 2.23 -2.25 -7.74
C PHE A 50 2.70 -0.85 -8.08
N ILE A 51 1.88 0.15 -7.77
CA ILE A 51 2.21 1.57 -8.01
C ILE A 51 3.48 1.95 -7.25
N ALA A 52 3.54 1.63 -5.96
CA ALA A 52 4.70 1.95 -5.12
C ALA A 52 5.97 1.24 -5.61
N THR A 53 5.87 -0.04 -5.92
CA THR A 53 7.01 -0.84 -6.39
C THR A 53 7.58 -0.28 -7.69
N ASP A 54 6.72 0.08 -8.63
CA ASP A 54 7.17 0.64 -9.91
C ASP A 54 7.75 2.05 -9.73
N TYR A 55 7.07 2.89 -8.93
CA TYR A 55 7.53 4.26 -8.64
C TYR A 55 8.94 4.28 -8.05
N TYR A 56 9.23 3.39 -7.10
CA TYR A 56 10.54 3.31 -6.44
C TYR A 56 11.52 2.38 -7.12
N SER A 57 11.21 1.88 -8.31
CA SER A 57 12.16 1.07 -9.08
C SER A 57 13.33 1.92 -9.56
N LYS A 58 14.45 1.27 -9.79
CA LYS A 58 15.68 1.96 -10.25
C LYS A 58 15.57 2.46 -11.70
N LYS A 59 14.65 1.91 -12.48
CA LYS A 59 14.46 2.30 -13.88
C LYS A 59 13.55 3.51 -13.97
N PRO A 60 13.87 4.52 -14.80
CA PRO A 60 12.93 5.61 -15.07
C PRO A 60 11.61 5.05 -15.60
N ASN A 61 10.50 5.58 -15.10
CA ASN A 61 9.16 5.08 -15.47
C ASN A 61 8.13 6.21 -15.45
N THR A 62 6.97 5.93 -16.07
CA THR A 62 5.89 6.89 -16.21
C THR A 62 5.34 7.36 -14.86
N LEU A 63 5.26 6.47 -13.86
CA LEU A 63 4.71 6.81 -12.56
C LEU A 63 5.55 7.84 -11.81
N GLN A 64 6.87 7.85 -12.01
CA GLN A 64 7.76 8.85 -11.40
C GLN A 64 7.40 10.27 -11.86
N ASN A 65 6.84 10.42 -13.06
CA ASN A 65 6.47 11.71 -13.61
C ASN A 65 4.99 12.06 -13.40
N THR A 66 4.13 11.07 -13.14
CA THR A 66 2.68 11.25 -13.07
C THR A 66 2.10 11.12 -11.67
N LEU A 67 2.75 10.36 -10.79
CA LEU A 67 2.28 10.20 -9.41
C LEU A 67 2.62 11.47 -8.61
N SER A 68 1.60 12.27 -8.34
CA SER A 68 1.76 13.55 -7.64
C SER A 68 1.81 13.36 -6.11
N PRO A 69 2.25 14.40 -5.35
CA PRO A 69 2.21 14.35 -3.89
C PRO A 69 0.83 14.04 -3.31
N ILE A 70 -0.24 14.55 -3.93
CA ILE A 70 -1.61 14.28 -3.45
C ILE A 70 -2.00 12.82 -3.66
N HIS A 71 -1.57 12.21 -4.76
CA HIS A 71 -1.79 10.77 -5.00
C HIS A 71 -1.11 9.94 -3.93
N LYS A 72 0.14 10.25 -3.60
CA LYS A 72 0.90 9.58 -2.54
C LYS A 72 0.22 9.72 -1.20
N GLU A 73 -0.25 10.92 -0.88
CA GLU A 73 -0.94 11.20 0.39
C GLU A 73 -2.19 10.35 0.54
N PHE A 74 -3.02 10.25 -0.49
CA PHE A 74 -4.22 9.41 -0.47
C PHE A 74 -3.88 7.93 -0.30
N ILE A 75 -2.85 7.45 -0.99
CA ILE A 75 -2.43 6.04 -0.88
C ILE A 75 -1.90 5.76 0.53
N VAL A 76 -1.05 6.62 1.07
CA VAL A 76 -0.47 6.46 2.40
C VAL A 76 -1.57 6.46 3.46
N GLU A 77 -2.51 7.39 3.37
CA GLU A 77 -3.62 7.50 4.30
C GLU A 77 -4.50 6.24 4.28
N ALA A 78 -4.85 5.77 3.09
CA ALA A 78 -5.63 4.54 2.94
C ALA A 78 -4.89 3.31 3.48
N CYS A 79 -3.60 3.20 3.22
CA CYS A 79 -2.79 2.09 3.71
C CYS A 79 -2.68 2.07 5.23
N PHE A 80 -2.54 3.22 5.88
CA PHE A 80 -2.57 3.28 7.34
C PHE A 80 -3.93 2.86 7.87
N ASP A 81 -5.03 3.32 7.27
CA ASP A 81 -6.37 2.93 7.68
C ASP A 81 -6.57 1.41 7.58
N TRP A 82 -6.14 0.81 6.48
CA TRP A 82 -6.25 -0.65 6.30
C TRP A 82 -5.36 -1.43 7.26
N LEU A 83 -4.20 -0.88 7.60
CA LEU A 83 -3.27 -1.53 8.52
C LEU A 83 -3.81 -1.59 9.95
N ILE A 84 -4.43 -0.50 10.42
CA ILE A 84 -4.92 -0.39 11.80
C ILE A 84 -6.36 -0.90 11.98
N SER A 85 -7.10 -1.07 10.89
CA SER A 85 -8.48 -1.54 10.94
C SER A 85 -8.55 -3.05 11.08
N ASP A 86 -9.74 -3.55 11.43
CA ASP A 86 -9.98 -4.99 11.60
C ASP A 86 -10.22 -5.66 10.25
N HIS A 87 -9.16 -5.79 9.47
CA HIS A 87 -9.17 -6.44 8.16
C HIS A 87 -8.38 -7.76 8.19
N LYS A 88 -8.51 -8.53 7.11
CA LYS A 88 -7.75 -9.76 6.92
C LYS A 88 -6.26 -9.46 6.75
N VAL A 89 -5.44 -10.50 6.88
CA VAL A 89 -3.96 -10.36 6.86
C VAL A 89 -3.43 -9.81 5.54
N ALA A 90 -3.97 -10.28 4.40
CA ALA A 90 -3.43 -9.89 3.08
C ALA A 90 -3.47 -8.37 2.82
N PRO A 91 -4.61 -7.66 3.02
CA PRO A 91 -4.62 -6.20 2.87
C PRO A 91 -3.64 -5.49 3.80
N LYS A 92 -3.48 -5.98 5.03
CA LYS A 92 -2.52 -5.41 5.99
C LYS A 92 -1.08 -5.58 5.53
N VAL A 93 -0.73 -6.74 4.99
CA VAL A 93 0.62 -7.01 4.48
C VAL A 93 0.92 -6.14 3.27
N TYR A 94 -0.01 -6.02 2.33
CA TYR A 94 0.18 -5.14 1.17
C TYR A 94 0.33 -3.67 1.59
N SER A 95 -0.47 -3.22 2.55
CA SER A 95 -0.38 -1.87 3.10
C SER A 95 0.97 -1.61 3.77
N MET A 96 1.45 -2.57 4.54
CA MET A 96 2.75 -2.52 5.21
C MET A 96 3.90 -2.33 4.21
N GLU A 97 3.90 -3.12 3.14
CA GLU A 97 4.92 -3.04 2.10
C GLU A 97 4.86 -1.70 1.34
N THR A 98 3.66 -1.24 1.01
CA THR A 98 3.45 0.05 0.34
C THR A 98 3.95 1.19 1.21
N LEU A 99 3.60 1.20 2.50
CA LEU A 99 4.05 2.23 3.44
C LEU A 99 5.56 2.21 3.62
N TYR A 100 6.16 1.03 3.65
CA TYR A 100 7.62 0.93 3.70
C TYR A 100 8.26 1.64 2.50
N LEU A 101 7.75 1.41 1.29
CA LEU A 101 8.28 2.04 0.08
C LEU A 101 8.13 3.55 0.11
N PHE A 102 6.95 4.07 0.42
CA PHE A 102 6.73 5.52 0.51
C PHE A 102 7.54 6.17 1.64
N GLY A 103 7.87 5.42 2.66
CA GLY A 103 8.71 5.90 3.76
C GLY A 103 10.17 6.14 3.39
N LYS A 104 10.61 5.65 2.24
CA LYS A 104 11.99 5.87 1.79
C LYS A 104 12.32 7.34 1.54
N ASP A 105 11.33 8.12 1.12
CA ASP A 105 11.47 9.57 0.91
C ASP A 105 10.67 10.41 1.90
N SER A 106 10.06 9.79 2.90
CA SER A 106 9.23 10.45 3.91
C SER A 106 9.40 9.76 5.26
N ASN A 107 10.39 10.18 6.02
CA ASN A 107 10.81 9.52 7.26
C ASN A 107 9.69 9.33 8.29
N TRP A 108 8.73 10.25 8.36
CA TRP A 108 7.61 10.13 9.30
C TRP A 108 6.78 8.87 9.06
N ILE A 109 6.68 8.42 7.80
CA ILE A 109 5.93 7.21 7.44
C ILE A 109 6.61 5.99 8.08
N HIS A 110 7.92 5.88 7.98
CA HIS A 110 8.67 4.79 8.64
C HIS A 110 8.51 4.82 10.16
N THR A 111 8.56 6.01 10.76
CA THR A 111 8.40 6.16 12.21
C THR A 111 7.03 5.69 12.66
N GLU A 112 5.98 6.14 12.00
CA GLU A 112 4.60 5.77 12.33
C GLU A 112 4.34 4.28 12.06
N LEU A 113 4.81 3.77 10.93
CA LEU A 113 4.69 2.36 10.59
C LEU A 113 5.35 1.47 11.65
N ALA A 114 6.57 1.81 12.07
CA ALA A 114 7.27 1.04 13.09
C ALA A 114 6.50 1.02 14.41
N LEU A 115 5.95 2.15 14.84
CA LEU A 115 5.15 2.24 16.07
C LEU A 115 3.94 1.32 16.00
N ILE A 116 3.20 1.35 14.89
CA ILE A 116 2.01 0.53 14.69
C ILE A 116 2.38 -0.96 14.73
N LEU A 117 3.42 -1.35 14.00
CA LEU A 117 3.84 -2.75 13.93
C LEU A 117 4.33 -3.28 15.28
N GLU A 118 5.01 -2.47 16.06
CA GLU A 118 5.49 -2.85 17.41
C GLU A 118 4.34 -2.95 18.40
N GLN A 119 3.38 -2.02 18.38
CA GLN A 119 2.24 -2.01 19.30
C GLN A 119 1.31 -3.21 19.09
N ASP A 120 1.02 -3.56 17.87
CA ASP A 120 0.04 -4.60 17.56
C ASP A 120 0.65 -5.99 17.36
N PHE A 121 1.97 -6.09 17.45
CA PHE A 121 2.70 -7.31 17.08
C PHE A 121 2.17 -8.56 17.78
N SER A 122 1.98 -8.51 19.10
CA SER A 122 1.59 -9.67 19.90
C SER A 122 0.18 -10.19 19.60
N LYS A 123 -0.69 -9.33 19.08
CA LYS A 123 -2.11 -9.65 18.83
C LYS A 123 -2.37 -10.19 17.42
N GLN A 124 -1.36 -10.19 16.56
CA GLN A 124 -1.52 -10.51 15.15
C GLN A 124 -1.23 -11.97 14.83
N SER A 125 -1.66 -12.40 13.64
CA SER A 125 -1.39 -13.74 13.13
C SER A 125 0.09 -13.98 12.87
N ALA A 126 0.48 -15.25 12.74
CA ALA A 126 1.86 -15.63 12.41
C ALA A 126 2.34 -15.00 11.08
N GLY A 127 1.47 -14.97 10.07
CA GLY A 127 1.79 -14.36 8.78
C GLY A 127 2.08 -12.87 8.88
N PHE A 128 1.25 -12.14 9.64
CA PHE A 128 1.48 -10.72 9.89
C PHE A 128 2.81 -10.51 10.65
N LYS A 129 3.03 -11.28 11.71
CA LYS A 129 4.26 -11.17 12.53
C LYS A 129 5.53 -11.37 11.72
N ALA A 130 5.53 -12.35 10.83
CA ALA A 130 6.70 -12.62 9.98
C ALA A 130 7.01 -11.42 9.08
N ARG A 131 6.00 -10.85 8.44
CA ARG A 131 6.18 -9.69 7.56
C ARG A 131 6.52 -8.43 8.35
N ALA A 132 5.90 -8.24 9.51
CA ALA A 132 6.21 -7.10 10.38
C ALA A 132 7.67 -7.12 10.83
N LYS A 133 8.19 -8.27 11.20
CA LYS A 133 9.62 -8.42 11.56
C LYS A 133 10.53 -8.02 10.42
N GLN A 134 10.23 -8.48 9.21
CA GLN A 134 11.03 -8.14 8.02
C GLN A 134 10.99 -6.64 7.74
N THR A 135 9.81 -6.04 7.83
CA THR A 135 9.61 -4.61 7.59
C THR A 135 10.35 -3.76 8.63
N LEU A 136 10.22 -4.11 9.92
CA LEU A 136 10.93 -3.41 10.99
C LEU A 136 12.45 -3.50 10.81
N LYS A 137 12.95 -4.64 10.41
CA LYS A 137 14.38 -4.84 10.13
C LYS A 137 14.85 -3.94 8.98
N LYS A 138 14.06 -3.85 7.91
CA LYS A 138 14.36 -2.97 6.76
C LYS A 138 14.35 -1.50 7.17
N ILE A 139 13.39 -1.08 7.99
CA ILE A 139 13.29 0.32 8.47
C ILE A 139 14.55 0.67 9.29
N LYS A 140 14.96 -0.21 10.20
CA LYS A 140 16.17 0.00 11.00
C LYS A 140 17.42 0.12 10.12
N LYS A 141 17.51 -0.71 9.09
CA LYS A 141 18.64 -0.70 8.15
C LYS A 141 18.72 0.61 7.36
N ASN A 142 17.58 1.19 7.00
CA ASN A 142 17.53 2.45 6.26
C ASN A 142 17.91 3.68 7.10
N LYS A 143 17.87 3.56 8.44
CA LYS A 143 18.27 4.65 9.35
C LYS A 143 19.78 4.73 9.58
N LEU A 144 20.49 3.74 9.10
CA LEU A 144 21.97 3.71 9.14
C LEU A 144 22.52 4.28 7.83
#